data_0aaf207d93cd6eb057e75f11411dcd8f
#
_entry.id   0aaf207d93cd6eb057e75f11411dcd8f
#
_cell.length_a   1.000
_cell.length_b   1.000
_cell.length_c   1.000
_cell.angle_alpha   90.00
_cell.angle_beta   90.00
_cell.angle_gamma   90.00
#
_symmetry.space_group_name_H-M   'P 1'
#
loop_
_entity.id
_entity.type
_entity.pdbx_description
1 polymer ?
#
loop_
_entity_poly.entity_id
_entity_poly.type
_entity_poly.pdbx_seq_one_letter_code
_entity_poly.pdbx_strand_id
1 'polypeptide(L)'
;MPTSTLSASRADPADPVDSSDDLETGLPFPQRYYAILVVALGITLAVLDGAIANVALPTIAHHLNASPASSIWIVNAYQLSVTISLLPLASLGDRIGYRRVYLWGMALFTIASLGCALSTSLPTLAIARTVQGFGGAGIMSVNTALVRMIYPRAQLGRGIAINAMVVAIASAVGPTLASGVLAIASWPWLFAINVPIGIAALVLGLRALPVNERHPAPYDLLSAVLNAIVFGLLIFAVDGLGHGESRAWVALEFAGAVVIGWYFVRRQLTQPAPLLPVDLLANPVFALSISTSICSFCAQMLAFVALPFMLQDAFGFSQVQTGLLMTPWPLVIIGAAPLSGVLSDRYPAGMLGGVGLALFALGLVSLASLATLHAQPTVVQIGWRMALCSAGFGIFQSPNNRQILSSAPRERSGGASGMLGTARLTGQTLGAALVALIFGVAPQHGPTVALYVATAFAALAAVVSMLRLVPGRGASALG
;
A
#
# COMPACT_ATOMS: atom_id res chain seq x y z
N MET A 1 46.50 49.35 -44.83
CA MET A 1 46.36 49.28 -43.35
C MET A 1 44.92 49.51 -43.03
N PRO A 2 44.16 48.55 -42.55
CA PRO A 2 42.90 48.75 -41.85
C PRO A 2 43.05 48.45 -40.35
N THR A 3 42.56 49.38 -39.57
CA THR A 3 42.51 49.43 -38.12
C THR A 3 41.53 48.41 -37.58
N SER A 4 42.00 47.55 -36.69
CA SER A 4 41.17 46.61 -35.91
C SER A 4 40.49 47.32 -34.77
N THR A 5 39.16 47.36 -34.78
CA THR A 5 38.34 47.75 -33.62
C THR A 5 38.06 46.55 -32.77
N LEU A 6 38.61 46.53 -31.55
CA LEU A 6 38.26 45.61 -30.44
C LEU A 6 36.83 45.89 -29.98
N SER A 7 35.92 44.99 -30.27
CA SER A 7 34.56 44.93 -29.68
C SER A 7 34.69 44.28 -28.31
N ALA A 8 34.46 45.08 -27.25
CA ALA A 8 34.29 44.57 -25.89
C ALA A 8 32.95 43.86 -25.79
N SER A 9 33.02 42.55 -25.60
CA SER A 9 31.84 41.72 -25.27
C SER A 9 31.33 42.12 -23.88
N ARG A 10 30.12 42.77 -23.86
CA ARG A 10 29.33 42.91 -22.64
C ARG A 10 28.91 41.54 -22.19
N ALA A 11 29.26 41.18 -20.97
CA ALA A 11 28.69 40.03 -20.27
C ALA A 11 27.17 40.32 -20.03
N ASP A 12 26.33 39.48 -20.62
CA ASP A 12 24.89 39.46 -20.35
C ASP A 12 24.64 38.98 -18.91
N PRO A 13 23.63 39.55 -18.20
CA PRO A 13 23.27 39.08 -16.87
C PRO A 13 22.62 37.72 -16.98
N ALA A 14 23.15 36.79 -16.21
CA ALA A 14 22.66 35.48 -15.80
C ALA A 14 21.39 35.00 -16.52
N ASP A 15 21.57 34.13 -17.51
CA ASP A 15 20.49 33.25 -18.00
C ASP A 15 19.86 32.49 -16.81
N PRO A 16 18.53 32.35 -16.75
CA PRO A 16 17.90 31.49 -15.77
C PRO A 16 18.44 30.08 -15.99
N VAL A 17 19.04 29.50 -14.92
CA VAL A 17 19.54 28.12 -14.89
C VAL A 17 18.46 27.21 -15.45
N ASP A 18 18.74 26.57 -16.58
CA ASP A 18 17.80 25.73 -17.31
C ASP A 18 17.46 24.50 -16.44
N SER A 19 16.22 24.46 -15.96
CA SER A 19 15.70 23.41 -15.08
C SER A 19 15.74 22.00 -15.72
N SER A 20 15.99 21.90 -17.02
CA SER A 20 16.21 20.64 -17.74
C SER A 20 17.53 19.96 -17.38
N ASP A 21 18.58 20.70 -17.10
CA ASP A 21 19.91 20.21 -16.75
C ASP A 21 19.94 19.53 -15.35
N ASP A 22 19.14 20.04 -14.40
CA ASP A 22 19.06 19.47 -13.05
C ASP A 22 18.44 18.06 -13.03
N LEU A 23 17.51 17.77 -13.94
CA LEU A 23 16.92 16.43 -14.08
C LEU A 23 17.87 15.43 -14.77
N GLU A 24 18.84 15.89 -15.55
CA GLU A 24 19.85 15.03 -16.14
C GLU A 24 20.93 14.64 -15.15
N THR A 25 21.27 15.53 -14.21
CA THR A 25 22.39 15.34 -13.27
C THR A 25 21.96 14.77 -11.91
N GLY A 26 20.70 14.92 -11.49
CA GLY A 26 20.21 14.56 -10.14
C GLY A 26 20.92 15.38 -9.06
N LEU A 27 20.68 15.03 -7.77
CA LEU A 27 21.34 15.73 -6.66
C LEU A 27 22.85 15.44 -6.60
N PRO A 28 23.67 16.46 -6.24
CA PRO A 28 25.10 16.27 -6.02
C PRO A 28 25.40 15.41 -4.79
N PHE A 29 26.61 14.83 -4.71
CA PHE A 29 27.11 14.22 -3.49
C PHE A 29 27.63 15.31 -2.53
N PRO A 30 27.44 15.19 -1.20
CA PRO A 30 26.80 14.07 -0.47
C PRO A 30 25.28 14.21 -0.28
N GLN A 31 24.64 15.29 -0.75
CA GLN A 31 23.22 15.59 -0.55
C GLN A 31 22.32 14.42 -1.02
N ARG A 32 22.69 13.75 -2.13
CA ARG A 32 21.98 12.58 -2.67
C ARG A 32 21.81 11.47 -1.64
N TYR A 33 22.87 11.15 -0.86
CA TYR A 33 22.80 10.10 0.17
C TYR A 33 21.86 10.48 1.30
N TYR A 34 21.88 11.72 1.75
CA TYR A 34 20.96 12.18 2.80
C TYR A 34 19.52 12.21 2.31
N ALA A 35 19.28 12.64 1.07
CA ALA A 35 17.94 12.67 0.49
C ALA A 35 17.34 11.26 0.35
N ILE A 36 18.10 10.29 -0.18
CA ILE A 36 17.61 8.92 -0.30
C ILE A 36 17.42 8.25 1.07
N LEU A 37 18.27 8.56 2.05
CA LEU A 37 18.10 8.08 3.43
C LEU A 37 16.80 8.60 4.02
N VAL A 38 16.46 9.88 3.85
CA VAL A 38 15.18 10.44 4.32
C VAL A 38 14.00 9.73 3.67
N VAL A 39 14.03 9.56 2.34
CA VAL A 39 12.97 8.87 1.59
C VAL A 39 12.85 7.41 2.05
N ALA A 40 13.97 6.72 2.26
CA ALA A 40 14.00 5.36 2.76
C ALA A 40 13.45 5.25 4.19
N LEU A 41 13.82 6.14 5.10
CA LEU A 41 13.28 6.18 6.46
C LEU A 41 11.77 6.39 6.47
N GLY A 42 11.26 7.34 5.68
CA GLY A 42 9.82 7.61 5.65
C GLY A 42 9.01 6.46 5.10
N ILE A 43 9.43 5.86 3.99
CA ILE A 43 8.71 4.70 3.44
C ILE A 43 8.82 3.48 4.38
N THR A 44 9.97 3.31 5.05
CA THR A 44 10.14 2.27 6.08
C THR A 44 9.15 2.46 7.22
N LEU A 45 9.04 3.67 7.77
CA LEU A 45 8.09 3.98 8.84
C LEU A 45 6.64 3.66 8.41
N ALA A 46 6.21 4.13 7.25
CA ALA A 46 4.85 3.93 6.78
C ALA A 46 4.49 2.44 6.51
N VAL A 47 5.44 1.67 5.96
CA VAL A 47 5.25 0.24 5.65
C VAL A 47 5.35 -0.62 6.90
N LEU A 48 6.36 -0.35 7.74
CA LEU A 48 6.64 -1.09 8.96
C LEU A 48 5.49 -0.96 9.96
N ASP A 49 4.96 0.26 10.13
CA ASP A 49 3.85 0.56 11.03
C ASP A 49 2.59 -0.27 10.72
N GLY A 50 2.25 -0.43 9.43
CA GLY A 50 1.15 -1.30 9.02
C GLY A 50 1.40 -2.78 9.35
N ALA A 51 2.60 -3.27 9.14
CA ALA A 51 2.96 -4.67 9.42
C ALA A 51 2.99 -4.96 10.93
N ILE A 52 3.54 -4.06 11.72
CA ILE A 52 3.63 -4.16 13.18
C ILE A 52 2.23 -4.17 13.83
N ALA A 53 1.36 -3.26 13.41
CA ALA A 53 0.01 -3.13 13.95
C ALA A 53 -0.81 -4.42 13.76
N ASN A 54 -0.69 -5.09 12.61
CA ASN A 54 -1.41 -6.34 12.34
C ASN A 54 -1.01 -7.47 13.31
N VAL A 55 0.28 -7.63 13.59
CA VAL A 55 0.78 -8.68 14.50
C VAL A 55 0.35 -8.42 15.96
N ALA A 56 0.34 -7.16 16.36
CA ALA A 56 0.00 -6.75 17.72
C ALA A 56 -1.51 -6.65 17.98
N LEU A 57 -2.35 -6.77 16.94
CA LEU A 57 -3.78 -6.48 17.00
C LEU A 57 -4.51 -7.26 18.11
N PRO A 58 -4.33 -8.61 18.27
CA PRO A 58 -4.96 -9.34 19.38
C PRO A 58 -4.49 -8.83 20.75
N THR A 59 -3.20 -8.59 20.91
CA THR A 59 -2.60 -8.07 22.16
C THR A 59 -3.19 -6.70 22.54
N ILE A 60 -3.35 -5.79 21.56
CA ILE A 60 -3.95 -4.46 21.77
C ILE A 60 -5.44 -4.61 22.12
N ALA A 61 -6.16 -5.50 21.41
CA ALA A 61 -7.58 -5.78 21.67
C ALA A 61 -7.80 -6.26 23.12
N HIS A 62 -7.02 -7.24 23.57
CA HIS A 62 -7.10 -7.73 24.96
C HIS A 62 -6.77 -6.63 25.97
N HIS A 63 -5.74 -5.84 25.75
CA HIS A 63 -5.32 -4.79 26.68
C HIS A 63 -6.34 -3.65 26.79
N LEU A 64 -7.01 -3.30 25.68
CA LEU A 64 -8.03 -2.25 25.63
C LEU A 64 -9.45 -2.78 25.93
N ASN A 65 -9.61 -4.07 26.28
CA ASN A 65 -10.90 -4.74 26.48
C ASN A 65 -11.85 -4.56 25.29
N ALA A 66 -11.32 -4.58 24.07
CA ALA A 66 -12.06 -4.43 22.82
C ALA A 66 -12.39 -5.80 22.22
N SER A 67 -13.56 -5.90 21.57
CA SER A 67 -13.86 -7.10 20.80
C SER A 67 -12.87 -7.27 19.62
N PRO A 68 -12.59 -8.50 19.16
CA PRO A 68 -11.80 -8.72 17.96
C PRO A 68 -12.31 -7.93 16.75
N ALA A 69 -13.64 -7.90 16.53
CA ALA A 69 -14.25 -7.14 15.43
C ALA A 69 -13.98 -5.64 15.54
N SER A 70 -14.22 -5.05 16.70
CA SER A 70 -14.00 -3.60 16.91
C SER A 70 -12.51 -3.22 16.85
N SER A 71 -11.61 -4.12 17.27
CA SER A 71 -10.15 -3.85 17.25
C SER A 71 -9.60 -3.66 15.84
N ILE A 72 -10.26 -4.21 14.82
CA ILE A 72 -9.84 -4.06 13.42
C ILE A 72 -9.91 -2.61 12.96
N TRP A 73 -10.67 -1.74 13.65
CA TRP A 73 -10.64 -0.30 13.40
C TRP A 73 -9.26 0.33 13.56
N ILE A 74 -8.36 -0.27 14.36
CA ILE A 74 -6.96 0.15 14.46
C ILE A 74 -6.25 0.07 13.10
N VAL A 75 -6.59 -0.92 12.30
CA VAL A 75 -6.05 -1.13 10.96
C VAL A 75 -6.88 -0.38 9.91
N ASN A 76 -8.20 -0.50 9.97
CA ASN A 76 -9.12 0.12 9.00
C ASN A 76 -8.98 1.64 8.96
N ALA A 77 -8.89 2.30 10.12
CA ALA A 77 -8.76 3.75 10.21
C ALA A 77 -7.50 4.26 9.47
N TYR A 78 -6.37 3.59 9.67
CA TYR A 78 -5.12 3.89 8.97
C TYR A 78 -5.24 3.63 7.46
N GLN A 79 -5.68 2.41 7.08
CA GLN A 79 -5.77 2.01 5.67
C GLN A 79 -6.75 2.87 4.87
N LEU A 80 -7.92 3.17 5.45
CA LEU A 80 -8.92 4.04 4.83
C LEU A 80 -8.34 5.44 4.60
N SER A 81 -7.70 6.03 5.61
CA SER A 81 -7.09 7.36 5.51
C SER A 81 -5.99 7.40 4.44
N VAL A 82 -5.15 6.36 4.35
CA VAL A 82 -4.15 6.25 3.28
C VAL A 82 -4.83 6.14 1.91
N THR A 83 -5.85 5.29 1.79
CA THR A 83 -6.54 5.02 0.51
C THR A 83 -7.22 6.28 -0.05
N ILE A 84 -7.95 7.02 0.79
CA ILE A 84 -8.68 8.21 0.34
C ILE A 84 -7.76 9.39 0.03
N SER A 85 -6.58 9.46 0.65
CA SER A 85 -5.68 10.63 0.55
C SER A 85 -4.48 10.42 -0.35
N LEU A 86 -4.13 9.20 -0.75
CA LEU A 86 -2.94 8.93 -1.56
C LEU A 86 -2.92 9.74 -2.86
N LEU A 87 -3.96 9.64 -3.68
CA LEU A 87 -4.05 10.35 -4.96
C LEU A 87 -4.24 11.86 -4.78
N PRO A 88 -5.12 12.36 -3.89
CA PRO A 88 -5.21 13.77 -3.59
C PRO A 88 -3.89 14.40 -3.15
N LEU A 89 -3.13 13.74 -2.28
CA LEU A 89 -1.84 14.25 -1.81
C LEU A 89 -0.74 14.15 -2.88
N ALA A 90 -0.80 13.18 -3.80
CA ALA A 90 0.06 13.15 -4.97
C ALA A 90 -0.18 14.38 -5.87
N SER A 91 -1.44 14.65 -6.22
CA SER A 91 -1.83 15.85 -7.00
C SER A 91 -1.49 17.16 -6.26
N LEU A 92 -1.64 17.19 -4.93
CA LEU A 92 -1.22 18.34 -4.13
C LEU A 92 0.30 18.54 -4.21
N GLY A 93 1.07 17.45 -4.24
CA GLY A 93 2.53 17.46 -4.40
C GLY A 93 2.99 18.13 -5.69
N ASP A 94 2.29 17.88 -6.81
CA ASP A 94 2.55 18.55 -8.09
C ASP A 94 2.37 20.09 -7.96
N ARG A 95 1.38 20.53 -7.18
CA ARG A 95 1.01 21.93 -7.03
C ARG A 95 1.87 22.71 -6.04
N ILE A 96 2.05 22.20 -4.81
CA ILE A 96 2.72 22.93 -3.73
C ILE A 96 4.18 22.49 -3.51
N GLY A 97 4.58 21.39 -4.15
CA GLY A 97 5.91 20.81 -4.08
C GLY A 97 5.96 19.50 -3.29
N TYR A 98 6.61 18.48 -3.85
CA TYR A 98 6.74 17.15 -3.24
C TYR A 98 7.43 17.17 -1.89
N ARG A 99 8.50 17.98 -1.74
CA ARG A 99 9.20 18.18 -0.47
C ARG A 99 8.26 18.63 0.64
N ARG A 100 7.36 19.58 0.36
CA ARG A 100 6.42 20.10 1.37
C ARG A 100 5.44 19.02 1.79
N VAL A 101 4.79 18.34 0.83
CA VAL A 101 3.84 17.27 1.13
C VAL A 101 4.51 16.16 1.94
N TYR A 102 5.74 15.77 1.56
CA TYR A 102 6.50 14.77 2.29
C TYR A 102 6.80 15.18 3.74
N LEU A 103 7.31 16.39 3.96
CA LEU A 103 7.67 16.87 5.30
C LEU A 103 6.44 17.06 6.19
N TRP A 104 5.34 17.58 5.64
CA TRP A 104 4.08 17.69 6.37
C TRP A 104 3.51 16.30 6.71
N GLY A 105 3.57 15.37 5.74
CA GLY A 105 3.18 13.98 5.97
C GLY A 105 4.02 13.33 7.08
N MET A 106 5.33 13.51 7.06
CA MET A 106 6.26 13.00 8.07
C MET A 106 5.99 13.60 9.46
N ALA A 107 5.77 14.93 9.54
CA ALA A 107 5.45 15.59 10.80
C ALA A 107 4.12 15.06 11.38
N LEU A 108 3.08 14.99 10.54
CA LEU A 108 1.78 14.48 10.94
C LEU A 108 1.85 13.01 11.38
N PHE A 109 2.56 12.16 10.63
CA PHE A 109 2.79 10.75 10.97
C PHE A 109 3.49 10.61 12.33
N THR A 110 4.52 11.42 12.57
CA THR A 110 5.32 11.38 13.82
C THR A 110 4.48 11.81 15.02
N ILE A 111 3.74 12.91 14.90
CA ILE A 111 2.85 13.41 15.96
C ILE A 111 1.74 12.41 16.26
N ALA A 112 1.13 11.86 15.21
CA ALA A 112 0.06 10.86 15.36
C ALA A 112 0.59 9.54 15.95
N SER A 113 1.84 9.14 15.64
CA SER A 113 2.47 7.98 16.26
C SER A 113 2.62 8.15 17.76
N LEU A 114 2.97 9.37 18.22
CA LEU A 114 2.96 9.69 19.65
C LEU A 114 1.53 9.62 20.22
N GLY A 115 0.53 10.13 19.49
CA GLY A 115 -0.88 9.99 19.86
C GLY A 115 -1.32 8.52 19.98
N CYS A 116 -0.89 7.64 19.07
CA CYS A 116 -1.13 6.20 19.16
C CYS A 116 -0.50 5.59 20.42
N ALA A 117 0.75 5.95 20.72
CA ALA A 117 1.47 5.46 21.89
C ALA A 117 0.84 5.90 23.22
N LEU A 118 0.23 7.08 23.26
CA LEU A 118 -0.43 7.64 24.44
C LEU A 118 -1.91 7.26 24.56
N SER A 119 -2.45 6.52 23.59
CA SER A 119 -3.87 6.14 23.57
C SER A 119 -4.19 5.11 24.66
N THR A 120 -5.26 5.35 25.39
CA THR A 120 -5.73 4.50 26.50
C THR A 120 -7.05 3.80 26.20
N SER A 121 -7.65 4.06 25.05
CA SER A 121 -8.92 3.47 24.61
C SER A 121 -8.91 3.21 23.10
N LEU A 122 -9.77 2.28 22.65
CA LEU A 122 -9.92 1.97 21.22
C LEU A 122 -10.31 3.21 20.38
N PRO A 123 -11.29 4.05 20.77
CA PRO A 123 -11.64 5.24 19.99
C PRO A 123 -10.47 6.24 19.86
N THR A 124 -9.73 6.50 20.93
CA THR A 124 -8.58 7.41 20.89
C THR A 124 -7.48 6.87 19.96
N LEU A 125 -7.22 5.56 20.01
CA LEU A 125 -6.26 4.91 19.14
C LEU A 125 -6.74 4.95 17.67
N ALA A 126 -8.00 4.68 17.39
CA ALA A 126 -8.55 4.74 16.04
C ALA A 126 -8.48 6.16 15.44
N ILE A 127 -8.77 7.21 16.23
CA ILE A 127 -8.60 8.60 15.80
C ILE A 127 -7.13 8.91 15.51
N ALA A 128 -6.21 8.53 16.40
CA ALA A 128 -4.79 8.71 16.19
C ALA A 128 -4.30 7.97 14.94
N ARG A 129 -4.78 6.75 14.69
CA ARG A 129 -4.52 5.95 13.48
C ARG A 129 -5.06 6.62 12.20
N THR A 130 -6.24 7.26 12.28
CA THR A 130 -6.78 8.05 11.16
C THR A 130 -5.82 9.19 10.78
N VAL A 131 -5.39 9.96 11.77
CA VAL A 131 -4.44 11.08 11.56
C VAL A 131 -3.08 10.56 11.06
N GLN A 132 -2.60 9.44 11.60
CA GLN A 132 -1.36 8.80 11.18
C GLN A 132 -1.45 8.32 9.72
N GLY A 133 -2.60 7.80 9.29
CA GLY A 133 -2.86 7.40 7.91
C GLY A 133 -2.75 8.55 6.91
N PHE A 134 -3.27 9.74 7.25
CA PHE A 134 -3.06 10.94 6.43
C PHE A 134 -1.56 11.29 6.31
N GLY A 135 -0.81 11.18 7.43
CA GLY A 135 0.64 11.37 7.43
C GLY A 135 1.36 10.36 6.53
N GLY A 136 1.01 9.07 6.67
CA GLY A 136 1.53 7.97 5.84
C GLY A 136 1.25 8.16 4.36
N ALA A 137 0.03 8.60 4.01
CA ALA A 137 -0.33 8.94 2.64
C ALA A 137 0.53 10.08 2.08
N GLY A 138 0.83 11.11 2.89
CA GLY A 138 1.71 12.22 2.49
C GLY A 138 3.12 11.74 2.16
N ILE A 139 3.65 10.79 2.91
CA ILE A 139 4.95 10.17 2.64
C ILE A 139 4.89 9.32 1.36
N MET A 140 3.91 8.43 1.27
CA MET A 140 3.81 7.44 0.20
C MET A 140 3.47 8.05 -1.17
N SER A 141 2.61 9.07 -1.20
CA SER A 141 2.09 9.68 -2.43
C SER A 141 3.18 10.33 -3.29
N VAL A 142 4.18 10.93 -2.67
CA VAL A 142 5.26 11.66 -3.36
C VAL A 142 6.59 10.93 -3.35
N ASN A 143 6.66 9.73 -2.75
CA ASN A 143 7.88 8.95 -2.59
C ASN A 143 8.61 8.69 -3.90
N THR A 144 7.91 8.17 -4.91
CA THR A 144 8.48 7.85 -6.22
C THR A 144 8.90 9.13 -6.99
N ALA A 145 8.16 10.22 -6.84
CA ALA A 145 8.50 11.50 -7.43
C ALA A 145 9.82 12.06 -6.85
N LEU A 146 9.99 11.99 -5.53
CA LEU A 146 11.25 12.37 -4.87
C LEU A 146 12.42 11.50 -5.33
N VAL A 147 12.23 10.18 -5.46
CA VAL A 147 13.29 9.29 -5.98
C VAL A 147 13.73 9.70 -7.39
N ARG A 148 12.78 10.10 -8.27
CA ARG A 148 13.08 10.60 -9.62
C ARG A 148 13.88 11.90 -9.63
N MET A 149 13.68 12.76 -8.64
CA MET A 149 14.44 14.02 -8.52
C MET A 149 15.83 13.82 -7.89
N ILE A 150 15.99 12.80 -7.04
CA ILE A 150 17.23 12.52 -6.32
C ILE A 150 18.27 11.85 -7.25
N TYR A 151 17.82 10.94 -8.13
CA TYR A 151 18.71 10.19 -9.02
C TYR A 151 18.77 10.78 -10.43
N PRO A 152 19.99 10.83 -11.06
CA PRO A 152 20.09 11.16 -12.47
C PRO A 152 19.32 10.16 -13.32
N ARG A 153 18.87 10.57 -14.51
CA ARG A 153 18.11 9.70 -15.44
C ARG A 153 18.80 8.38 -15.71
N ALA A 154 20.13 8.39 -15.90
CA ALA A 154 20.92 7.17 -16.14
C ALA A 154 20.91 6.17 -14.97
N GLN A 155 20.65 6.63 -13.73
CA GLN A 155 20.66 5.80 -12.52
C GLN A 155 19.26 5.65 -11.91
N LEU A 156 18.22 6.16 -12.54
CA LEU A 156 16.84 6.13 -12.01
C LEU A 156 16.35 4.70 -11.73
N GLY A 157 16.66 3.75 -12.60
CA GLY A 157 16.33 2.34 -12.40
C GLY A 157 16.93 1.78 -11.10
N ARG A 158 18.17 2.16 -10.77
CA ARG A 158 18.84 1.81 -9.50
C ARG A 158 18.13 2.44 -8.29
N GLY A 159 17.74 3.72 -8.41
CA GLY A 159 17.00 4.42 -7.34
C GLY A 159 15.65 3.75 -7.03
N ILE A 160 14.89 3.41 -8.08
CA ILE A 160 13.61 2.70 -7.93
C ILE A 160 13.81 1.30 -7.34
N ALA A 161 14.85 0.57 -7.77
CA ALA A 161 15.16 -0.75 -7.22
C ALA A 161 15.54 -0.68 -5.74
N ILE A 162 16.34 0.30 -5.31
CA ILE A 162 16.68 0.51 -3.91
C ILE A 162 15.42 0.82 -3.10
N ASN A 163 14.54 1.70 -3.59
CA ASN A 163 13.29 2.02 -2.91
C ASN A 163 12.39 0.78 -2.76
N ALA A 164 12.25 -0.03 -3.80
CA ALA A 164 11.49 -1.29 -3.74
C ALA A 164 12.10 -2.28 -2.73
N MET A 165 13.43 -2.38 -2.67
CA MET A 165 14.15 -3.21 -1.70
C MET A 165 13.90 -2.73 -0.25
N VAL A 166 13.92 -1.42 -0.01
CA VAL A 166 13.60 -0.84 1.31
C VAL A 166 12.18 -1.21 1.74
N VAL A 167 11.19 -1.10 0.84
CA VAL A 167 9.81 -1.52 1.11
C VAL A 167 9.73 -3.01 1.45
N ALA A 168 10.42 -3.86 0.69
CA ALA A 168 10.44 -5.30 0.91
C ALA A 168 11.07 -5.66 2.26
N ILE A 169 12.21 -5.05 2.61
CA ILE A 169 12.89 -5.27 3.90
C ILE A 169 12.01 -4.76 5.05
N ALA A 170 11.41 -3.57 4.94
CA ALA A 170 10.52 -3.03 5.96
C ALA A 170 9.33 -3.97 6.23
N SER A 171 8.71 -4.50 5.16
CA SER A 171 7.64 -5.49 5.28
C SER A 171 8.10 -6.79 5.94
N ALA A 172 9.31 -7.23 5.62
CA ALA A 172 9.88 -8.47 6.14
C ALA A 172 10.26 -8.37 7.63
N VAL A 173 10.82 -7.25 8.02
CA VAL A 173 11.28 -7.00 9.39
C VAL A 173 10.10 -6.71 10.33
N GLY A 174 8.95 -6.24 9.80
CA GLY A 174 7.80 -5.82 10.60
C GLY A 174 7.36 -6.82 11.66
N PRO A 175 6.99 -8.05 11.31
CA PRO A 175 6.53 -9.06 12.28
C PRO A 175 7.60 -9.41 13.32
N THR A 176 8.85 -9.54 12.90
CA THR A 176 9.99 -9.83 13.80
C THR A 176 10.26 -8.67 14.77
N LEU A 177 10.20 -7.44 14.27
CA LEU A 177 10.37 -6.25 15.11
C LEU A 177 9.22 -6.11 16.11
N ALA A 178 7.97 -6.36 15.67
CA ALA A 178 6.83 -6.38 16.58
C ALA A 178 7.05 -7.37 17.72
N SER A 179 7.47 -8.61 17.39
CA SER A 179 7.79 -9.63 18.38
C SER A 179 8.90 -9.21 19.33
N GLY A 180 9.98 -8.64 18.81
CA GLY A 180 11.12 -8.17 19.61
C GLY A 180 10.72 -7.06 20.60
N VAL A 181 9.94 -6.09 20.13
CA VAL A 181 9.43 -5.02 21.01
C VAL A 181 8.48 -5.59 22.08
N LEU A 182 7.52 -6.44 21.68
CA LEU A 182 6.56 -7.04 22.60
C LEU A 182 7.18 -8.04 23.58
N ALA A 183 8.40 -8.52 23.33
CA ALA A 183 9.16 -9.36 24.27
C ALA A 183 9.68 -8.59 25.49
N ILE A 184 9.97 -7.30 25.32
CA ILE A 184 10.64 -6.47 26.34
C ILE A 184 9.83 -5.24 26.76
N ALA A 185 8.80 -4.87 26.02
CA ALA A 185 8.01 -3.67 26.23
C ALA A 185 6.52 -3.89 25.91
N SER A 186 5.66 -2.99 26.39
CA SER A 186 4.22 -3.00 26.10
C SER A 186 3.93 -2.48 24.69
N TRP A 187 2.73 -2.79 24.16
CA TRP A 187 2.31 -2.44 22.81
C TRP A 187 2.43 -0.94 22.43
N PRO A 188 2.29 0.06 23.31
CA PRO A 188 2.48 1.46 22.93
C PRO A 188 3.86 1.75 22.35
N TRP A 189 4.89 1.00 22.74
CA TRP A 189 6.24 1.16 22.21
C TRP A 189 6.35 0.82 20.72
N LEU A 190 5.42 0.03 20.19
CA LEU A 190 5.34 -0.25 18.74
C LEU A 190 5.10 1.03 17.92
N PHE A 191 4.38 1.99 18.49
CA PHE A 191 4.14 3.30 17.88
C PHE A 191 5.18 4.34 18.33
N ALA A 192 5.62 4.27 19.59
CA ALA A 192 6.59 5.21 20.15
C ALA A 192 7.94 5.18 19.41
N ILE A 193 8.37 4.01 18.91
CA ILE A 193 9.63 3.85 18.14
C ILE A 193 9.64 4.70 16.86
N ASN A 194 8.47 4.99 16.30
CA ASN A 194 8.33 5.84 15.11
C ASN A 194 8.72 7.30 15.38
N VAL A 195 8.59 7.76 16.66
CA VAL A 195 8.78 9.18 17.01
C VAL A 195 10.23 9.63 16.84
N PRO A 196 11.24 9.00 17.45
CA PRO A 196 12.63 9.41 17.28
C PRO A 196 13.10 9.29 15.82
N ILE A 197 12.69 8.23 15.12
CA ILE A 197 13.04 8.02 13.70
C ILE A 197 12.38 9.09 12.83
N GLY A 198 11.11 9.40 13.08
CA GLY A 198 10.37 10.44 12.35
C GLY A 198 10.95 11.84 12.57
N ILE A 199 11.34 12.19 13.80
CA ILE A 199 12.02 13.45 14.09
C ILE A 199 13.35 13.53 13.34
N ALA A 200 14.16 12.46 13.39
CA ALA A 200 15.43 12.42 12.67
C ALA A 200 15.24 12.58 11.15
N ALA A 201 14.27 11.86 10.58
CA ALA A 201 13.94 11.97 9.17
C ALA A 201 13.41 13.37 8.78
N LEU A 202 12.62 14.01 9.67
CA LEU A 202 12.11 15.37 9.47
C LEU A 202 13.25 16.40 9.45
N VAL A 203 14.12 16.36 10.47
CA VAL A 203 15.27 17.29 10.60
C VAL A 203 16.22 17.14 9.40
N LEU A 204 16.55 15.90 9.04
CA LEU A 204 17.41 15.62 7.89
C LEU A 204 16.72 16.05 6.57
N GLY A 205 15.42 15.79 6.43
CA GLY A 205 14.63 16.12 5.25
C GLY A 205 14.50 17.61 4.99
N LEU A 206 14.46 18.43 6.06
CA LEU A 206 14.46 19.89 5.93
C LEU A 206 15.71 20.44 5.22
N ARG A 207 16.83 19.70 5.23
CA ARG A 207 18.08 20.12 4.61
C ARG A 207 18.40 19.38 3.31
N ALA A 208 18.02 18.11 3.23
CA ALA A 208 18.47 17.21 2.16
C ALA A 208 17.51 17.10 0.97
N LEU A 209 16.19 17.21 1.19
CA LEU A 209 15.22 16.98 0.12
C LEU A 209 15.22 18.09 -0.93
N PRO A 210 15.16 17.73 -2.24
CA PRO A 210 15.13 18.71 -3.32
C PRO A 210 13.82 19.50 -3.32
N VAL A 211 13.91 20.73 -3.80
CA VAL A 211 12.75 21.59 -4.06
C VAL A 211 12.40 21.46 -5.53
N ASN A 212 11.16 21.09 -5.85
CA ASN A 212 10.68 21.03 -7.23
C ASN A 212 9.97 22.32 -7.62
N GLU A 213 9.95 22.59 -8.90
CA GLU A 213 9.11 23.62 -9.49
C GLU A 213 7.64 23.27 -9.28
N ARG A 214 6.82 24.32 -9.08
CA ARG A 214 5.40 24.19 -8.84
C ARG A 214 4.68 24.31 -10.17
N HIS A 215 3.84 23.35 -10.48
CA HIS A 215 2.96 23.44 -11.63
C HIS A 215 1.61 24.00 -11.18
N PRO A 216 1.14 25.13 -11.74
CA PRO A 216 -0.13 25.74 -11.37
C PRO A 216 -1.33 25.00 -11.97
N ALA A 217 -1.40 23.67 -11.76
CA ALA A 217 -2.55 22.87 -12.14
C ALA A 217 -3.71 23.10 -11.16
N PRO A 218 -4.96 23.16 -11.62
CA PRO A 218 -6.11 23.27 -10.73
C PRO A 218 -6.22 22.01 -9.86
N TYR A 219 -6.33 22.20 -8.53
CA TYR A 219 -6.56 21.08 -7.62
C TYR A 219 -8.05 20.70 -7.62
N ASP A 220 -8.36 19.49 -7.99
CA ASP A 220 -9.74 18.98 -8.01
C ASP A 220 -10.18 18.49 -6.63
N LEU A 221 -10.49 19.47 -5.75
CA LEU A 221 -10.97 19.19 -4.40
C LEU A 221 -12.27 18.36 -4.40
N LEU A 222 -13.16 18.61 -5.38
CA LEU A 222 -14.42 17.87 -5.46
C LEU A 222 -14.18 16.38 -5.71
N SER A 223 -13.30 16.03 -6.63
CA SER A 223 -12.94 14.62 -6.86
C SER A 223 -12.27 13.99 -5.66
N ALA A 224 -11.43 14.72 -4.91
CA ALA A 224 -10.83 14.23 -3.67
C ALA A 224 -11.89 13.93 -2.59
N VAL A 225 -12.86 14.82 -2.40
CA VAL A 225 -13.97 14.65 -1.46
C VAL A 225 -14.88 13.49 -1.89
N LEU A 226 -15.25 13.41 -3.17
CA LEU A 226 -16.08 12.31 -3.68
C LEU A 226 -15.39 10.95 -3.48
N ASN A 227 -14.08 10.87 -3.75
CA ASN A 227 -13.28 9.68 -3.49
C ASN A 227 -13.34 9.27 -2.00
N ALA A 228 -13.16 10.24 -1.10
CA ALA A 228 -13.22 10.00 0.34
C ALA A 228 -14.61 9.52 0.79
N ILE A 229 -15.69 10.12 0.27
CA ILE A 229 -17.06 9.74 0.59
C ILE A 229 -17.37 8.33 0.09
N VAL A 230 -16.98 7.97 -1.14
CA VAL A 230 -17.23 6.64 -1.71
C VAL A 230 -16.57 5.54 -0.89
N PHE A 231 -15.26 5.68 -0.60
CA PHE A 231 -14.56 4.70 0.22
C PHE A 231 -15.06 4.69 1.66
N GLY A 232 -15.34 5.86 2.24
CA GLY A 232 -15.92 5.97 3.59
C GLY A 232 -17.23 5.22 3.70
N LEU A 233 -18.23 5.53 2.86
CA LEU A 233 -19.52 4.86 2.85
C LEU A 233 -19.42 3.36 2.62
N LEU A 234 -18.53 2.92 1.71
CA LEU A 234 -18.32 1.50 1.46
C LEU A 234 -17.80 0.77 2.70
N ILE A 235 -16.83 1.34 3.40
CA ILE A 235 -16.23 0.73 4.57
C ILE A 235 -17.19 0.74 5.75
N PHE A 236 -17.92 1.86 5.99
CA PHE A 236 -18.95 1.94 7.04
C PHE A 236 -20.09 0.97 6.78
N ALA A 237 -20.56 0.83 5.53
CA ALA A 237 -21.60 -0.15 5.19
C ALA A 237 -21.16 -1.60 5.49
N VAL A 238 -19.90 -1.95 5.18
CA VAL A 238 -19.38 -3.29 5.49
C VAL A 238 -19.23 -3.49 6.99
N ASP A 239 -18.74 -2.49 7.71
CA ASP A 239 -18.59 -2.51 9.17
C ASP A 239 -19.94 -2.62 9.89
N GLY A 240 -20.94 -1.83 9.46
CA GLY A 240 -22.29 -1.85 10.02
C GLY A 240 -22.99 -3.21 9.91
N LEU A 241 -22.72 -3.99 8.83
CA LEU A 241 -23.15 -5.39 8.72
C LEU A 241 -22.58 -6.27 9.83
N GLY A 242 -21.32 -6.04 10.21
CA GLY A 242 -20.62 -6.81 11.24
C GLY A 242 -21.09 -6.46 12.67
N HIS A 243 -21.48 -5.22 12.88
CA HIS A 243 -21.95 -4.72 14.19
C HIS A 243 -23.47 -4.80 14.38
N GLY A 244 -24.20 -5.37 13.41
CA GLY A 244 -25.65 -5.57 13.53
C GLY A 244 -26.45 -4.27 13.43
N GLU A 245 -25.94 -3.27 12.72
CA GLU A 245 -26.69 -2.05 12.44
C GLU A 245 -27.96 -2.32 11.64
N SER A 246 -28.89 -1.36 11.64
CA SER A 246 -30.12 -1.54 10.91
C SER A 246 -29.87 -1.76 9.42
N ARG A 247 -30.50 -2.78 8.84
CA ARG A 247 -30.37 -3.11 7.40
C ARG A 247 -30.69 -1.90 6.51
N ALA A 248 -31.54 -1.00 6.96
CA ALA A 248 -31.92 0.20 6.23
C ALA A 248 -30.75 1.21 6.15
N TRP A 249 -29.99 1.40 7.24
CA TRP A 249 -28.80 2.25 7.26
C TRP A 249 -27.71 1.69 6.36
N VAL A 250 -27.40 0.42 6.51
CA VAL A 250 -26.40 -0.26 5.67
C VAL A 250 -26.77 -0.20 4.17
N ALA A 251 -28.06 -0.42 3.86
CA ALA A 251 -28.52 -0.28 2.47
C ALA A 251 -28.41 1.15 1.95
N LEU A 252 -28.67 2.16 2.80
CA LEU A 252 -28.53 3.57 2.44
C LEU A 252 -27.06 3.93 2.18
N GLU A 253 -26.13 3.48 3.03
CA GLU A 253 -24.68 3.69 2.85
C GLU A 253 -24.19 3.03 1.56
N PHE A 254 -24.60 1.80 1.28
CA PHE A 254 -24.26 1.09 0.05
C PHE A 254 -24.84 1.78 -1.19
N ALA A 255 -26.11 2.19 -1.14
CA ALA A 255 -26.75 2.96 -2.22
C ALA A 255 -26.04 4.30 -2.44
N GLY A 256 -25.69 5.00 -1.36
CA GLY A 256 -24.91 6.23 -1.40
C GLY A 256 -23.53 6.01 -2.05
N ALA A 257 -22.81 4.97 -1.66
CA ALA A 257 -21.53 4.61 -2.24
C ALA A 257 -21.65 4.34 -3.75
N VAL A 258 -22.68 3.62 -4.19
CA VAL A 258 -22.92 3.33 -5.61
C VAL A 258 -23.27 4.60 -6.41
N VAL A 259 -24.21 5.41 -5.90
CA VAL A 259 -24.65 6.63 -6.61
C VAL A 259 -23.54 7.67 -6.68
N ILE A 260 -22.85 7.93 -5.56
CA ILE A 260 -21.75 8.90 -5.52
C ILE A 260 -20.54 8.35 -6.31
N GLY A 261 -20.27 7.06 -6.23
CA GLY A 261 -19.23 6.38 -7.02
C GLY A 261 -19.49 6.46 -8.52
N TRP A 262 -20.72 6.26 -8.96
CA TRP A 262 -21.11 6.45 -10.35
C TRP A 262 -20.89 7.90 -10.81
N TYR A 263 -21.32 8.88 -10.01
CA TYR A 263 -21.09 10.29 -10.31
C TYR A 263 -19.58 10.62 -10.35
N PHE A 264 -18.80 10.11 -9.39
CA PHE A 264 -17.34 10.26 -9.36
C PHE A 264 -16.69 9.72 -10.63
N VAL A 265 -17.01 8.48 -11.04
CA VAL A 265 -16.48 7.85 -12.27
C VAL A 265 -16.86 8.66 -13.51
N ARG A 266 -18.13 9.09 -13.63
CA ARG A 266 -18.60 9.93 -14.75
C ARG A 266 -17.80 11.24 -14.84
N ARG A 267 -17.55 11.87 -13.67
CA ARG A 267 -16.75 13.08 -13.59
C ARG A 267 -15.30 12.84 -14.01
N GLN A 268 -14.67 11.74 -13.56
CA GLN A 268 -13.29 11.42 -13.94
C GLN A 268 -13.13 11.22 -15.45
N LEU A 269 -14.13 10.67 -16.13
CA LEU A 269 -14.11 10.48 -17.58
C LEU A 269 -14.18 11.78 -18.37
N THR A 270 -14.67 12.86 -17.78
CA THR A 270 -14.81 14.17 -18.44
C THR A 270 -13.68 15.16 -18.12
N GLN A 271 -12.82 14.83 -17.14
CA GLN A 271 -11.73 15.72 -16.72
C GLN A 271 -10.51 15.56 -17.64
N PRO A 272 -9.85 16.67 -18.05
CA PRO A 272 -8.62 16.62 -18.85
C PRO A 272 -7.44 16.01 -18.08
N ALA A 273 -7.41 16.20 -16.75
CA ALA A 273 -6.42 15.62 -15.85
C ALA A 273 -7.12 14.93 -14.67
N PRO A 274 -7.65 13.69 -14.88
CA PRO A 274 -8.42 13.01 -13.85
C PRO A 274 -7.53 12.59 -12.68
N LEU A 275 -8.09 12.68 -11.46
CA LEU A 275 -7.43 12.18 -10.24
C LEU A 275 -7.21 10.65 -10.33
N LEU A 276 -8.21 9.95 -10.84
CA LEU A 276 -8.19 8.51 -11.08
C LEU A 276 -8.42 8.26 -12.59
N PRO A 277 -7.42 7.78 -13.33
CA PRO A 277 -7.54 7.57 -14.78
C PRO A 277 -8.36 6.32 -15.11
N VAL A 278 -9.67 6.36 -14.84
CA VAL A 278 -10.62 5.26 -15.05
C VAL A 278 -10.78 4.88 -16.53
N ASP A 279 -10.45 5.78 -17.45
CA ASP A 279 -10.41 5.54 -18.89
C ASP A 279 -9.43 4.40 -19.28
N LEU A 280 -8.37 4.19 -18.52
CA LEU A 280 -7.44 3.07 -18.72
C LEU A 280 -8.11 1.70 -18.53
N LEU A 281 -9.20 1.63 -17.77
CA LEU A 281 -9.98 0.41 -17.59
C LEU A 281 -10.74 -0.02 -18.85
N ALA A 282 -10.84 0.84 -19.87
CA ALA A 282 -11.36 0.46 -21.18
C ALA A 282 -10.47 -0.60 -21.88
N ASN A 283 -9.17 -0.67 -21.53
CA ASN A 283 -8.30 -1.75 -21.95
C ASN A 283 -8.59 -3.01 -21.10
N PRO A 284 -9.09 -4.11 -21.69
CA PRO A 284 -9.47 -5.31 -20.93
C PRO A 284 -8.31 -5.92 -20.15
N VAL A 285 -7.09 -5.91 -20.70
CA VAL A 285 -5.90 -6.45 -20.03
C VAL A 285 -5.55 -5.61 -18.80
N PHE A 286 -5.65 -4.29 -18.90
CA PHE A 286 -5.45 -3.38 -17.79
C PHE A 286 -6.52 -3.60 -16.70
N ALA A 287 -7.80 -3.64 -17.08
CA ALA A 287 -8.91 -3.84 -16.15
C ALA A 287 -8.83 -5.18 -15.40
N LEU A 288 -8.56 -6.29 -16.13
CA LEU A 288 -8.36 -7.61 -15.51
C LEU A 288 -7.15 -7.62 -14.56
N SER A 289 -6.08 -6.90 -14.89
CA SER A 289 -4.89 -6.82 -14.04
C SER A 289 -5.15 -6.02 -12.76
N ILE A 290 -5.91 -4.93 -12.84
CA ILE A 290 -6.36 -4.14 -11.68
C ILE A 290 -7.30 -4.98 -10.80
N SER A 291 -8.28 -5.68 -11.38
CA SER A 291 -9.21 -6.55 -10.65
C SER A 291 -8.46 -7.69 -9.95
N THR A 292 -7.49 -8.32 -10.63
CA THR A 292 -6.60 -9.33 -10.03
C THR A 292 -5.83 -8.75 -8.83
N SER A 293 -5.32 -7.51 -8.93
CA SER A 293 -4.65 -6.83 -7.82
C SER A 293 -5.59 -6.62 -6.63
N ILE A 294 -6.79 -6.08 -6.85
CA ILE A 294 -7.76 -5.84 -5.78
C ILE A 294 -8.07 -7.15 -5.04
N CYS A 295 -8.42 -8.21 -5.76
CA CYS A 295 -8.75 -9.50 -5.15
C CYS A 295 -7.57 -10.13 -4.40
N SER A 296 -6.36 -10.08 -4.97
CA SER A 296 -5.17 -10.68 -4.34
C SER A 296 -4.73 -9.93 -3.08
N PHE A 297 -4.76 -8.59 -3.09
CA PHE A 297 -4.44 -7.79 -1.90
C PHE A 297 -5.56 -7.86 -0.84
N CYS A 298 -6.81 -8.06 -1.24
CA CYS A 298 -7.92 -8.36 -0.32
C CYS A 298 -7.67 -9.71 0.39
N ALA A 299 -7.33 -10.76 -0.37
CA ALA A 299 -6.99 -12.06 0.21
C ALA A 299 -5.78 -12.00 1.15
N GLN A 300 -4.74 -11.25 0.76
CA GLN A 300 -3.57 -11.05 1.59
C GLN A 300 -3.91 -10.36 2.92
N MET A 301 -4.73 -9.31 2.87
CA MET A 301 -5.09 -8.54 4.07
C MET A 301 -5.99 -9.35 5.00
N LEU A 302 -6.96 -10.09 4.45
CA LEU A 302 -7.77 -11.05 5.20
C LEU A 302 -6.88 -12.01 6.00
N ALA A 303 -5.85 -12.58 5.36
CA ALA A 303 -4.93 -13.49 6.03
C ALA A 303 -4.05 -12.77 7.07
N PHE A 304 -3.48 -11.61 6.75
CA PHE A 304 -2.59 -10.89 7.65
C PHE A 304 -3.27 -10.42 8.93
N VAL A 305 -4.57 -10.11 8.87
CA VAL A 305 -5.34 -9.72 10.05
C VAL A 305 -5.86 -10.95 10.80
N ALA A 306 -6.32 -11.99 10.10
CA ALA A 306 -6.90 -13.18 10.73
C ALA A 306 -5.85 -14.08 11.40
N LEU A 307 -4.65 -14.22 10.82
CA LEU A 307 -3.61 -15.13 11.32
C LEU A 307 -3.14 -14.84 12.74
N PRO A 308 -2.86 -13.58 13.14
CA PRO A 308 -2.48 -13.28 14.52
C PRO A 308 -3.54 -13.74 15.55
N PHE A 309 -4.83 -13.51 15.26
CA PHE A 309 -5.91 -13.98 16.12
C PHE A 309 -5.99 -15.52 16.16
N MET A 310 -5.84 -16.19 15.02
CA MET A 310 -5.82 -17.66 15.00
C MET A 310 -4.64 -18.22 15.80
N LEU A 311 -3.46 -17.62 15.67
CA LEU A 311 -2.25 -18.09 16.35
C LEU A 311 -2.31 -17.82 17.86
N GLN A 312 -2.77 -16.64 18.29
CA GLN A 312 -2.80 -16.28 19.71
C GLN A 312 -4.03 -16.86 20.41
N ASP A 313 -5.24 -16.63 19.89
CA ASP A 313 -6.48 -16.95 20.59
C ASP A 313 -6.91 -18.39 20.39
N ALA A 314 -6.75 -18.96 19.17
CA ALA A 314 -7.16 -20.33 18.90
C ALA A 314 -6.09 -21.37 19.25
N PHE A 315 -4.81 -21.07 18.97
CA PHE A 315 -3.72 -22.02 19.20
C PHE A 315 -2.87 -21.72 20.43
N GLY A 316 -3.07 -20.59 21.11
CA GLY A 316 -2.38 -20.24 22.36
C GLY A 316 -0.91 -19.89 22.21
N PHE A 317 -0.44 -19.52 21.00
CA PHE A 317 0.92 -19.01 20.82
C PHE A 317 1.08 -17.65 21.48
N SER A 318 2.25 -17.38 22.05
CA SER A 318 2.56 -16.06 22.57
C SER A 318 2.65 -15.04 21.44
N GLN A 319 2.51 -13.76 21.77
CA GLN A 319 2.68 -12.65 20.82
C GLN A 319 4.05 -12.68 20.12
N VAL A 320 5.12 -13.07 20.85
CA VAL A 320 6.47 -13.21 20.29
C VAL A 320 6.53 -14.36 19.27
N GLN A 321 5.98 -15.51 19.63
CA GLN A 321 5.91 -16.67 18.73
C GLN A 321 5.08 -16.36 17.49
N THR A 322 3.95 -15.66 17.65
CA THR A 322 3.09 -15.25 16.53
C THR A 322 3.85 -14.41 15.50
N GLY A 323 4.58 -13.39 15.93
CA GLY A 323 5.33 -12.56 14.99
C GLY A 323 6.49 -13.32 14.33
N LEU A 324 7.18 -14.21 15.06
CA LEU A 324 8.21 -15.06 14.48
C LEU A 324 7.62 -16.05 13.45
N LEU A 325 6.44 -16.61 13.74
CA LEU A 325 5.73 -17.49 12.81
C LEU A 325 5.25 -16.76 11.55
N MET A 326 4.97 -15.46 11.61
CA MET A 326 4.60 -14.65 10.45
C MET A 326 5.80 -14.19 9.62
N THR A 327 7.01 -14.23 10.13
CA THR A 327 8.23 -13.78 9.45
C THR A 327 8.55 -14.55 8.15
N PRO A 328 8.28 -15.87 7.99
CA PRO A 328 8.48 -16.57 6.72
C PRO A 328 7.75 -15.96 5.53
N TRP A 329 6.60 -15.33 5.75
CA TRP A 329 5.79 -14.76 4.68
C TRP A 329 6.58 -13.69 3.87
N PRO A 330 7.01 -12.57 4.42
CA PRO A 330 7.74 -11.57 3.66
C PRO A 330 9.13 -12.05 3.21
N LEU A 331 9.79 -12.94 3.96
CA LEU A 331 11.09 -13.49 3.56
C LEU A 331 11.03 -14.27 2.26
N VAL A 332 10.02 -15.12 2.09
CA VAL A 332 9.84 -15.90 0.86
C VAL A 332 9.48 -14.99 -0.32
N ILE A 333 8.72 -13.91 -0.11
CA ILE A 333 8.42 -12.93 -1.17
C ILE A 333 9.72 -12.30 -1.72
N ILE A 334 10.70 -11.98 -0.86
CA ILE A 334 11.99 -11.40 -1.27
C ILE A 334 12.71 -12.34 -2.25
N GLY A 335 12.65 -13.65 -2.04
CA GLY A 335 13.22 -14.65 -2.95
C GLY A 335 12.36 -14.93 -4.18
N ALA A 336 11.05 -14.99 -4.02
CA ALA A 336 10.11 -15.31 -5.09
C ALA A 336 9.95 -14.19 -6.13
N ALA A 337 10.07 -12.92 -5.72
CA ALA A 337 9.88 -11.79 -6.62
C ALA A 337 10.95 -11.68 -7.73
N PRO A 338 12.27 -11.83 -7.48
CA PRO A 338 13.29 -11.89 -8.53
C PRO A 338 13.10 -13.11 -9.45
N LEU A 339 12.79 -14.28 -8.89
CA LEU A 339 12.52 -15.49 -9.66
C LEU A 339 11.34 -15.27 -10.62
N SER A 340 10.29 -14.67 -10.13
CA SER A 340 9.11 -14.31 -10.93
C SER A 340 9.46 -13.31 -12.04
N GLY A 341 10.37 -12.35 -11.78
CA GLY A 341 10.90 -11.43 -12.79
C GLY A 341 11.55 -12.18 -13.97
N VAL A 342 12.44 -13.13 -13.69
CA VAL A 342 13.09 -13.97 -14.70
C VAL A 342 12.09 -14.85 -15.46
N LEU A 343 11.12 -15.43 -14.75
CA LEU A 343 10.06 -16.25 -15.37
C LEU A 343 9.16 -15.41 -16.29
N SER A 344 8.95 -14.14 -15.99
CA SER A 344 8.13 -13.22 -16.81
C SER A 344 8.69 -12.96 -18.21
N ASP A 345 9.98 -13.24 -18.43
CA ASP A 345 10.60 -13.12 -19.75
C ASP A 345 10.31 -14.36 -20.64
N ARG A 346 9.88 -15.48 -20.03
CA ARG A 346 9.61 -16.75 -20.73
C ARG A 346 8.14 -17.12 -20.80
N TYR A 347 7.35 -16.68 -19.82
CA TYR A 347 5.95 -17.09 -19.68
C TYR A 347 5.02 -15.86 -19.63
N PRO A 348 3.79 -15.96 -20.20
CA PRO A 348 2.81 -14.87 -20.15
C PRO A 348 2.46 -14.49 -18.72
N ALA A 349 2.32 -13.17 -18.46
CA ALA A 349 1.99 -12.64 -17.13
C ALA A 349 0.67 -13.21 -16.57
N GLY A 350 -0.33 -13.46 -17.44
CA GLY A 350 -1.61 -14.08 -17.05
C GLY A 350 -1.43 -15.48 -16.49
N MET A 351 -0.56 -16.30 -17.11
CA MET A 351 -0.26 -17.67 -16.66
C MET A 351 0.50 -17.67 -15.31
N LEU A 352 1.59 -16.89 -15.23
CA LEU A 352 2.36 -16.78 -13.99
C LEU A 352 1.51 -16.25 -12.83
N GLY A 353 0.71 -15.23 -13.10
CA GLY A 353 -0.23 -14.69 -12.13
C GLY A 353 -1.26 -15.71 -11.68
N GLY A 354 -1.84 -16.47 -12.62
CA GLY A 354 -2.82 -17.50 -12.31
C GLY A 354 -2.25 -18.66 -11.48
N VAL A 355 -1.09 -19.19 -11.88
CA VAL A 355 -0.39 -20.26 -11.12
C VAL A 355 0.02 -19.76 -9.74
N GLY A 356 0.61 -18.56 -9.65
CA GLY A 356 0.99 -17.98 -8.37
C GLY A 356 -0.19 -17.82 -7.42
N LEU A 357 -1.32 -17.29 -7.92
CA LEU A 357 -2.53 -17.11 -7.10
C LEU A 357 -3.22 -18.43 -6.75
N ALA A 358 -3.13 -19.45 -7.59
CA ALA A 358 -3.60 -20.80 -7.26
C ALA A 358 -2.76 -21.41 -6.11
N LEU A 359 -1.43 -21.26 -6.14
CA LEU A 359 -0.54 -21.66 -5.03
C LEU A 359 -0.86 -20.85 -3.76
N PHE A 360 -1.15 -19.57 -3.89
CA PHE A 360 -1.58 -18.73 -2.77
C PHE A 360 -2.88 -19.23 -2.15
N ALA A 361 -3.90 -19.54 -2.96
CA ALA A 361 -5.17 -20.11 -2.50
C ALA A 361 -4.98 -21.48 -1.81
N LEU A 362 -4.14 -22.36 -2.38
CA LEU A 362 -3.79 -23.66 -1.75
C LEU A 362 -3.08 -23.47 -0.40
N GLY A 363 -2.20 -22.50 -0.29
CA GLY A 363 -1.57 -22.15 0.98
C GLY A 363 -2.58 -21.67 2.01
N LEU A 364 -3.51 -20.77 1.61
CA LEU A 364 -4.55 -20.22 2.49
C LEU A 364 -5.52 -21.29 2.98
N VAL A 365 -6.02 -22.16 2.11
CA VAL A 365 -6.90 -23.27 2.53
C VAL A 365 -6.19 -24.25 3.42
N SER A 366 -4.89 -24.50 3.16
CA SER A 366 -4.04 -25.33 4.02
C SER A 366 -3.82 -24.72 5.40
N LEU A 367 -3.69 -23.38 5.52
CA LEU A 367 -3.66 -22.66 6.80
C LEU A 367 -5.01 -22.75 7.52
N ALA A 368 -6.12 -22.52 6.80
CA ALA A 368 -7.46 -22.64 7.36
C ALA A 368 -7.75 -24.03 7.92
N SER A 369 -7.25 -25.10 7.25
CA SER A 369 -7.41 -26.49 7.68
C SER A 369 -6.70 -26.82 9.01
N LEU A 370 -5.75 -25.99 9.47
CA LEU A 370 -5.14 -26.18 10.80
C LEU A 370 -6.16 -26.07 11.92
N ALA A 371 -7.22 -25.29 11.75
CA ALA A 371 -8.31 -25.16 12.73
C ALA A 371 -9.08 -26.49 12.97
N THR A 372 -8.97 -27.44 12.05
CA THR A 372 -9.60 -28.77 12.21
C THR A 372 -8.73 -29.78 12.99
N LEU A 373 -7.47 -29.42 13.27
CA LEU A 373 -6.58 -30.25 14.06
C LEU A 373 -6.97 -30.17 15.55
N HIS A 374 -7.03 -31.32 16.21
CA HIS A 374 -7.36 -31.41 17.64
C HIS A 374 -6.15 -31.10 18.55
N ALA A 375 -4.96 -30.90 17.97
CA ALA A 375 -3.72 -30.59 18.68
C ALA A 375 -3.14 -29.27 18.17
N GLN A 376 -2.36 -28.59 19.03
CA GLN A 376 -1.65 -27.37 18.64
C GLN A 376 -0.70 -27.67 17.47
N PRO A 377 -0.79 -26.90 16.35
CA PRO A 377 0.05 -27.15 15.19
C PRO A 377 1.52 -26.83 15.51
N THR A 378 2.43 -27.58 14.92
CA THR A 378 3.87 -27.34 15.08
C THR A 378 4.33 -26.12 14.27
N VAL A 379 5.43 -25.50 14.70
CA VAL A 379 6.08 -24.35 13.98
C VAL A 379 6.33 -24.71 12.50
N VAL A 380 6.77 -25.94 12.23
CA VAL A 380 7.04 -26.44 10.86
C VAL A 380 5.74 -26.51 10.05
N GLN A 381 4.65 -27.00 10.66
CA GLN A 381 3.35 -27.09 9.97
C GLN A 381 2.79 -25.73 9.58
N ILE A 382 3.00 -24.71 10.40
CA ILE A 382 2.60 -23.31 10.08
C ILE A 382 3.57 -22.73 9.04
N GLY A 383 4.87 -22.88 9.27
CA GLY A 383 5.93 -22.23 8.48
C GLY A 383 5.89 -22.58 6.99
N TRP A 384 5.77 -23.87 6.63
CA TRP A 384 5.73 -24.27 5.22
C TRP A 384 4.44 -23.81 4.51
N ARG A 385 3.31 -23.75 5.23
CA ARG A 385 2.05 -23.24 4.68
C ARG A 385 2.14 -21.74 4.41
N MET A 386 2.74 -21.00 5.34
CA MET A 386 3.03 -19.58 5.16
C MET A 386 4.00 -19.34 3.99
N ALA A 387 5.04 -20.16 3.87
CA ALA A 387 5.97 -20.10 2.75
C ALA A 387 5.29 -20.38 1.41
N LEU A 388 4.35 -21.32 1.35
CA LEU A 388 3.56 -21.61 0.16
C LEU A 388 2.67 -20.43 -0.23
N CYS A 389 1.97 -19.82 0.73
CA CYS A 389 1.20 -18.59 0.50
C CYS A 389 2.07 -17.48 -0.12
N SER A 390 3.23 -17.28 0.48
CA SER A 390 4.15 -16.20 0.09
C SER A 390 4.79 -16.43 -1.26
N ALA A 391 5.21 -17.67 -1.56
CA ALA A 391 5.75 -18.04 -2.86
C ALA A 391 4.70 -17.77 -3.96
N GLY A 392 3.47 -18.20 -3.73
CA GLY A 392 2.37 -17.95 -4.64
C GLY A 392 2.11 -16.48 -4.90
N PHE A 393 2.03 -15.68 -3.83
CA PHE A 393 1.82 -14.23 -3.93
C PHE A 393 2.99 -13.51 -4.62
N GLY A 394 4.24 -13.90 -4.30
CA GLY A 394 5.45 -13.33 -4.91
C GLY A 394 5.55 -13.63 -6.42
N ILE A 395 5.18 -14.85 -6.84
CA ILE A 395 5.14 -15.22 -8.27
C ILE A 395 4.11 -14.39 -9.02
N PHE A 396 2.98 -14.06 -8.42
CA PHE A 396 1.94 -13.22 -9.03
C PHE A 396 2.34 -11.75 -9.15
N GLN A 397 2.92 -11.16 -8.11
CA GLN A 397 2.99 -9.72 -7.93
C GLN A 397 3.81 -9.00 -9.01
N SER A 398 5.02 -9.50 -9.31
CA SER A 398 5.93 -8.86 -10.27
C SER A 398 5.40 -8.86 -11.71
N PRO A 399 4.93 -10.01 -12.28
CA PRO A 399 4.35 -10.02 -13.62
C PRO A 399 3.10 -9.16 -13.75
N ASN A 400 2.25 -9.14 -12.73
CA ASN A 400 1.02 -8.36 -12.73
C ASN A 400 1.31 -6.86 -12.71
N ASN A 401 2.26 -6.40 -11.89
CA ASN A 401 2.69 -5.00 -11.86
C ASN A 401 3.27 -4.57 -13.22
N ARG A 402 4.15 -5.41 -13.80
CA ARG A 402 4.72 -5.17 -15.14
C ARG A 402 3.61 -5.08 -16.20
N GLN A 403 2.59 -5.96 -16.15
CA GLN A 403 1.47 -5.97 -17.07
C GLN A 403 0.63 -4.70 -16.98
N ILE A 404 0.32 -4.23 -15.78
CA ILE A 404 -0.41 -2.96 -15.56
C ILE A 404 0.34 -1.79 -16.18
N LEU A 405 1.64 -1.67 -15.90
CA LEU A 405 2.45 -0.56 -16.39
C LEU A 405 2.67 -0.60 -17.91
N SER A 406 2.82 -1.80 -18.49
CA SER A 406 3.03 -1.96 -19.94
C SER A 406 1.75 -1.89 -20.77
N SER A 407 0.56 -2.09 -20.17
CA SER A 407 -0.73 -1.99 -20.85
C SER A 407 -1.21 -0.56 -21.04
N ALA A 408 -0.58 0.41 -20.35
CA ALA A 408 -0.92 1.82 -20.49
C ALA A 408 0.02 2.52 -21.48
N PRO A 409 -0.44 3.56 -22.21
CA PRO A 409 0.43 4.41 -23.02
C PRO A 409 1.56 5.00 -22.20
N ARG A 410 2.73 5.18 -22.81
CA ARG A 410 3.94 5.67 -22.10
C ARG A 410 3.72 7.04 -21.44
N GLU A 411 2.96 7.92 -22.11
CA GLU A 411 2.57 9.25 -21.63
C GLU A 411 1.68 9.18 -20.37
N ARG A 412 0.99 8.06 -20.16
CA ARG A 412 0.05 7.81 -19.06
C ARG A 412 0.64 6.89 -17.97
N SER A 413 1.95 6.61 -18.01
CA SER A 413 2.62 5.71 -17.05
C SER A 413 2.48 6.15 -15.58
N GLY A 414 2.42 7.46 -15.33
CA GLY A 414 2.13 8.02 -14.00
C GLY A 414 0.74 7.64 -13.49
N GLY A 415 -0.27 7.76 -14.37
CA GLY A 415 -1.64 7.33 -14.06
C GLY A 415 -1.76 5.84 -13.82
N ALA A 416 -1.07 5.02 -14.62
CA ALA A 416 -1.03 3.56 -14.43
C ALA A 416 -0.40 3.18 -13.08
N SER A 417 0.68 3.85 -12.68
CA SER A 417 1.30 3.66 -11.36
C SER A 417 0.37 4.07 -10.22
N GLY A 418 -0.37 5.17 -10.38
CA GLY A 418 -1.40 5.60 -9.43
C GLY A 418 -2.52 4.57 -9.28
N MET A 419 -3.03 4.04 -10.41
CA MET A 419 -4.03 2.97 -10.41
C MET A 419 -3.54 1.68 -9.75
N LEU A 420 -2.28 1.30 -9.96
CA LEU A 420 -1.66 0.16 -9.28
C LEU A 420 -1.64 0.35 -7.76
N GLY A 421 -1.22 1.53 -7.29
CA GLY A 421 -1.23 1.88 -5.86
C GLY A 421 -2.64 1.87 -5.28
N THR A 422 -3.60 2.48 -5.98
CA THR A 422 -5.01 2.51 -5.58
C THR A 422 -5.61 1.11 -5.51
N ALA A 423 -5.38 0.26 -6.53
CA ALA A 423 -5.88 -1.12 -6.53
C ALA A 423 -5.37 -1.93 -5.32
N ARG A 424 -4.08 -1.78 -4.98
CA ARG A 424 -3.50 -2.39 -3.79
C ARG A 424 -4.18 -1.92 -2.52
N LEU A 425 -4.29 -0.62 -2.33
CA LEU A 425 -4.90 -0.04 -1.12
C LEU A 425 -6.39 -0.36 -1.02
N THR A 426 -7.12 -0.33 -2.15
CA THR A 426 -8.53 -0.74 -2.19
C THR A 426 -8.70 -2.20 -1.75
N GLY A 427 -7.85 -3.10 -2.27
CA GLY A 427 -7.88 -4.51 -1.85
C GLY A 427 -7.58 -4.66 -0.36
N GLN A 428 -6.54 -4.00 0.15
CA GLN A 428 -6.18 -4.05 1.56
C GLN A 428 -7.29 -3.49 2.47
N THR A 429 -7.85 -2.33 2.12
CA THR A 429 -8.93 -1.70 2.90
C THR A 429 -10.20 -2.57 2.90
N LEU A 430 -10.57 -3.12 1.73
CA LEU A 430 -11.71 -4.04 1.62
C LEU A 430 -11.46 -5.33 2.44
N GLY A 431 -10.25 -5.89 2.36
CA GLY A 431 -9.88 -7.08 3.11
C GLY A 431 -9.97 -6.87 4.61
N ALA A 432 -9.48 -5.75 5.13
CA ALA A 432 -9.57 -5.41 6.54
C ALA A 432 -11.03 -5.20 7.00
N ALA A 433 -11.87 -4.52 6.20
CA ALA A 433 -13.29 -4.36 6.49
C ALA A 433 -14.04 -5.70 6.51
N LEU A 434 -13.73 -6.60 5.57
CA LEU A 434 -14.31 -7.95 5.55
C LEU A 434 -13.92 -8.78 6.77
N VAL A 435 -12.70 -8.63 7.32
CA VAL A 435 -12.34 -9.28 8.59
C VAL A 435 -13.21 -8.77 9.74
N ALA A 436 -13.43 -7.45 9.84
CA ALA A 436 -14.31 -6.87 10.86
C ALA A 436 -15.72 -7.46 10.77
N LEU A 437 -16.27 -7.51 9.56
CA LEU A 437 -17.57 -8.14 9.28
C LEU A 437 -17.60 -9.61 9.72
N ILE A 438 -16.62 -10.41 9.29
CA ILE A 438 -16.55 -11.86 9.58
C ILE A 438 -16.44 -12.09 11.08
N PHE A 439 -15.63 -11.31 11.78
CA PHE A 439 -15.45 -11.43 13.23
C PHE A 439 -16.71 -10.99 14.00
N GLY A 440 -17.49 -10.04 13.47
CA GLY A 440 -18.79 -9.67 14.03
C GLY A 440 -19.85 -10.74 13.85
N VAL A 441 -19.93 -11.35 12.66
CA VAL A 441 -20.96 -12.35 12.32
C VAL A 441 -20.61 -13.75 12.85
N ALA A 442 -19.34 -14.12 12.89
CA ALA A 442 -18.84 -15.45 13.29
C ALA A 442 -17.76 -15.36 14.39
N PRO A 443 -18.05 -14.85 15.60
CA PRO A 443 -17.04 -14.56 16.61
C PRO A 443 -16.18 -15.77 17.01
N GLN A 444 -16.76 -16.98 17.06
CA GLN A 444 -16.06 -18.18 17.50
C GLN A 444 -15.14 -18.78 16.43
N HIS A 445 -15.42 -18.55 15.15
CA HIS A 445 -14.69 -19.14 14.03
C HIS A 445 -14.15 -18.07 13.06
N GLY A 446 -14.18 -16.81 13.47
CA GLY A 446 -13.85 -15.64 12.63
C GLY A 446 -12.53 -15.79 11.87
N PRO A 447 -11.41 -16.11 12.52
CA PRO A 447 -10.13 -16.27 11.84
C PRO A 447 -10.13 -17.36 10.77
N THR A 448 -10.75 -18.50 11.04
CA THR A 448 -10.86 -19.63 10.09
C THR A 448 -11.74 -19.28 8.90
N VAL A 449 -12.89 -18.64 9.14
CA VAL A 449 -13.81 -18.17 8.08
C VAL A 449 -13.11 -17.11 7.22
N ALA A 450 -12.38 -16.19 7.84
CA ALA A 450 -11.62 -15.17 7.11
C ALA A 450 -10.57 -15.79 6.16
N LEU A 451 -9.89 -16.85 6.57
CA LEU A 451 -8.94 -17.58 5.71
C LEU A 451 -9.65 -18.32 4.56
N TYR A 452 -10.84 -18.86 4.75
CA TYR A 452 -11.62 -19.44 3.65
C TYR A 452 -12.10 -18.39 2.67
N VAL A 453 -12.56 -17.23 3.16
CA VAL A 453 -12.92 -16.10 2.31
C VAL A 453 -11.69 -15.57 1.56
N ALA A 454 -10.53 -15.47 2.21
CA ALA A 454 -9.28 -15.14 1.55
C ALA A 454 -8.91 -16.15 0.44
N THR A 455 -9.15 -17.44 0.68
CA THR A 455 -8.97 -18.50 -0.33
C THR A 455 -9.86 -18.26 -1.54
N ALA A 456 -11.14 -17.91 -1.32
CA ALA A 456 -12.08 -17.62 -2.40
C ALA A 456 -11.64 -16.40 -3.23
N PHE A 457 -11.18 -15.32 -2.59
CA PHE A 457 -10.65 -14.15 -3.29
C PHE A 457 -9.36 -14.47 -4.06
N ALA A 458 -8.45 -15.28 -3.51
CA ALA A 458 -7.24 -15.72 -4.20
C ALA A 458 -7.56 -16.62 -5.41
N ALA A 459 -8.52 -17.53 -5.28
CA ALA A 459 -8.99 -18.38 -6.37
C ALA A 459 -9.68 -17.54 -7.47
N LEU A 460 -10.54 -16.60 -7.10
CA LEU A 460 -11.13 -15.65 -8.04
C LEU A 460 -10.05 -14.85 -8.77
N ALA A 461 -9.05 -14.34 -8.06
CA ALA A 461 -7.94 -13.63 -8.66
C ALA A 461 -7.13 -14.51 -9.62
N ALA A 462 -6.96 -15.81 -9.33
CA ALA A 462 -6.31 -16.77 -10.22
C ALA A 462 -7.10 -16.93 -11.53
N VAL A 463 -8.41 -17.11 -11.44
CA VAL A 463 -9.30 -17.20 -12.61
C VAL A 463 -9.25 -15.93 -13.45
N VAL A 464 -9.41 -14.75 -12.82
CA VAL A 464 -9.33 -13.45 -13.51
C VAL A 464 -7.96 -13.25 -14.17
N SER A 465 -6.88 -13.71 -13.53
CA SER A 465 -5.54 -13.68 -14.13
C SER A 465 -5.45 -14.54 -15.39
N MET A 466 -6.03 -15.73 -15.40
CA MET A 466 -6.04 -16.63 -16.55
C MET A 466 -6.91 -16.10 -17.72
N LEU A 467 -7.98 -15.36 -17.44
CA LEU A 467 -8.82 -14.76 -18.48
C LEU A 467 -8.04 -13.80 -19.40
N ARG A 468 -6.91 -13.28 -18.97
CA ARG A 468 -5.99 -12.46 -19.79
C ARG A 468 -5.31 -13.25 -20.92
N LEU A 469 -5.31 -14.59 -20.86
CA LEU A 469 -4.75 -15.46 -21.88
C LEU A 469 -5.73 -15.72 -23.03
N VAL A 470 -7.03 -15.44 -22.84
CA VAL A 470 -8.04 -15.62 -23.87
C VAL A 470 -7.90 -14.47 -24.87
N PRO A 471 -7.63 -14.73 -26.16
CA PRO A 471 -7.53 -13.70 -27.17
C PRO A 471 -8.85 -12.92 -27.24
N GLY A 472 -8.80 -11.62 -26.91
CA GLY A 472 -9.99 -10.75 -27.03
C GLY A 472 -10.42 -10.65 -28.50
N ARG A 473 -11.71 -10.77 -28.77
CA ARG A 473 -12.34 -10.58 -30.10
C ARG A 473 -12.07 -9.18 -30.73
N GLY A 474 -11.25 -8.33 -30.12
CA GLY A 474 -10.94 -6.97 -30.60
C GLY A 474 -9.61 -6.81 -31.35
N ALA A 475 -8.78 -7.86 -31.46
CA ALA A 475 -7.47 -7.76 -32.13
C ALA A 475 -7.54 -7.94 -33.67
N SER A 476 -8.71 -8.23 -34.24
CA SER A 476 -8.89 -8.46 -35.69
C SER A 476 -9.47 -7.27 -36.45
N ALA A 477 -9.55 -6.07 -35.86
CA ALA A 477 -10.14 -4.89 -36.51
C ALA A 477 -9.14 -3.73 -36.78
N LEU A 478 -7.84 -3.95 -36.59
CA LEU A 478 -6.78 -3.00 -36.94
C LEU A 478 -5.60 -3.74 -37.60
N GLY A 479 -5.92 -4.50 -38.68
CA GLY A 479 -4.95 -5.06 -39.61
C GLY A 479 -5.03 -4.32 -40.94
#